data_19dce99e5efc4221f2411cd38924ee7b
#
_entry.id   19dce99e5efc4221f2411cd38924ee7b
#
_cell.length_a   1.000
_cell.length_b   1.000
_cell.length_c   1.000
_cell.angle_alpha   90.00
_cell.angle_beta   90.00
_cell.angle_gamma   90.00
#
_symmetry.space_group_name_H-M   'P 1'
#
loop_
_entity.id
_entity.type
_entity.pdbx_description
1 polymer ?
#
loop_
_entity_poly.entity_id
_entity_poly.type
_entity_poly.pdbx_seq_one_letter_code
_entity_poly.pdbx_strand_id
1 'polypeptide(L)'
;MNRVVNIAGYKFVELNDLDLLRKKILSHCQENELKGSVLLSKNGINFFLAGSQKSIDTFLSLLNGDPRLSEIPIKFSYTEYQPFRRMLVKKKKEIISLGMDEIQPLKFTGPHITTEEFKDMLDRGSDVVILDTRNIYETSCLLYTSPSPRDKRQS
;
A
#
# COMPACT_ATOMS: atom_id res chain seq x y z
N MET A 1 -3.03 1.54 28.07
CA MET A 1 -2.33 2.35 27.03
C MET A 1 -3.13 2.22 25.72
N ASN A 2 -3.62 3.34 25.21
CA ASN A 2 -4.32 3.33 23.90
C ASN A 2 -3.29 3.17 22.79
N ARG A 3 -3.08 1.94 22.33
CA ARG A 3 -2.28 1.69 21.13
C ARG A 3 -3.03 2.18 19.89
N VAL A 4 -2.36 2.92 19.04
CA VAL A 4 -2.87 3.30 17.73
C VAL A 4 -2.68 2.11 16.79
N VAL A 5 -3.75 1.69 16.16
CA VAL A 5 -3.71 0.62 15.15
C VAL A 5 -3.42 1.25 13.80
N ASN A 6 -2.41 0.73 13.12
CA ASN A 6 -2.06 1.13 11.76
C ASN A 6 -2.42 0.00 10.81
N ILE A 7 -3.03 0.34 9.70
CA ILE A 7 -3.35 -0.60 8.64
C ILE A 7 -2.79 -0.12 7.30
N ALA A 8 -2.39 -1.08 6.50
CA ALA A 8 -2.03 -0.88 5.11
C ALA A 8 -2.69 -1.96 4.26
N GLY A 9 -3.21 -1.57 3.11
CA GLY A 9 -3.82 -2.49 2.17
C GLY A 9 -3.88 -1.91 0.77
N TYR A 10 -3.88 -2.79 -0.21
CA TYR A 10 -4.11 -2.42 -1.59
C TYR A 10 -4.86 -3.52 -2.34
N LYS A 11 -5.59 -3.12 -3.35
CA LYS A 11 -6.27 -4.05 -4.26
C LYS A 11 -6.34 -3.45 -5.65
N PHE A 12 -6.00 -4.25 -6.63
CA PHE A 12 -6.28 -3.95 -8.02
C PHE A 12 -7.71 -4.40 -8.32
N VAL A 13 -8.54 -3.44 -8.71
CA VAL A 13 -9.95 -3.67 -9.06
C VAL A 13 -10.45 -2.48 -9.87
N GLU A 14 -11.32 -2.71 -10.82
CA GLU A 14 -11.88 -1.64 -11.62
C GLU A 14 -12.85 -0.78 -10.80
N LEU A 15 -12.60 0.53 -10.75
CA LEU A 15 -13.39 1.52 -10.02
C LEU A 15 -13.80 2.66 -10.97
N ASN A 16 -15.10 2.76 -11.25
CA ASN A 16 -15.63 3.75 -12.20
C ASN A 16 -16.29 4.97 -11.49
N ASP A 17 -16.59 4.86 -10.20
CA ASP A 17 -17.32 5.83 -9.37
C ASP A 17 -16.40 6.57 -8.38
N LEU A 18 -15.20 6.93 -8.83
CA LEU A 18 -14.13 7.47 -7.97
C LEU A 18 -14.53 8.68 -7.12
N ASP A 19 -15.37 9.57 -7.66
CA ASP A 19 -15.80 10.78 -6.92
C ASP A 19 -16.76 10.43 -5.78
N LEU A 20 -17.68 9.51 -6.02
CA LEU A 20 -18.62 9.03 -5.01
C LEU A 20 -17.88 8.25 -3.93
N LEU A 21 -17.02 7.34 -4.34
CA LEU A 21 -16.22 6.51 -3.43
C LEU A 21 -15.28 7.38 -2.57
N ARG A 22 -14.64 8.39 -3.19
CA ARG A 22 -13.79 9.35 -2.49
C ARG A 22 -14.55 10.09 -1.40
N LYS A 23 -15.75 10.62 -1.72
CA LYS A 23 -16.58 11.33 -0.74
C LYS A 23 -16.99 10.42 0.40
N LYS A 24 -17.46 9.22 0.09
CA LYS A 24 -17.89 8.21 1.07
C LYS A 24 -16.76 7.84 2.03
N ILE A 25 -15.57 7.53 1.51
CA ILE A 25 -14.40 7.16 2.32
C ILE A 25 -13.94 8.35 3.17
N LEU A 26 -13.87 9.55 2.59
CA LEU A 26 -13.40 10.73 3.31
C LEU A 26 -14.33 11.06 4.49
N SER A 27 -15.65 11.10 4.28
CA SER A 27 -16.63 11.35 5.32
C SER A 27 -16.52 10.33 6.44
N HIS A 28 -16.51 9.04 6.09
CA HIS A 28 -16.37 7.95 7.05
C HIS A 28 -15.09 8.05 7.89
N CYS A 29 -13.95 8.32 7.24
CA CYS A 29 -12.69 8.47 7.96
C CYS A 29 -12.67 9.69 8.89
N GLN A 30 -13.28 10.79 8.48
CA GLN A 30 -13.40 12.01 9.32
C GLN A 30 -14.31 11.77 10.53
N GLU A 31 -15.47 11.15 10.33
CA GLU A 31 -16.43 10.83 11.40
C GLU A 31 -15.84 9.85 12.44
N ASN A 32 -14.92 9.00 12.02
CA ASN A 32 -14.26 8.01 12.89
C ASN A 32 -12.83 8.39 13.29
N GLU A 33 -12.43 9.67 13.11
CA GLU A 33 -11.13 10.23 13.52
C GLU A 33 -9.91 9.45 12.97
N LEU A 34 -10.08 8.78 11.84
CA LEU A 34 -8.99 8.11 11.14
C LEU A 34 -8.07 9.13 10.46
N LYS A 35 -6.77 8.87 10.50
CA LYS A 35 -5.77 9.66 9.78
C LYS A 35 -4.93 8.76 8.88
N GLY A 36 -4.38 9.38 7.83
CA GLY A 36 -3.57 8.66 6.85
C GLY A 36 -3.87 9.06 5.42
N SER A 37 -3.69 8.16 4.50
CA SER A 37 -3.94 8.40 3.09
C SER A 37 -4.65 7.22 2.42
N VAL A 38 -5.61 7.57 1.56
CA VAL A 38 -6.24 6.63 0.63
C VAL A 38 -6.02 7.17 -0.78
N LEU A 39 -5.49 6.33 -1.64
CA LEU A 39 -5.32 6.60 -3.06
C LEU A 39 -6.33 5.76 -3.84
N LEU A 40 -7.09 6.41 -4.70
CA LEU A 40 -8.09 5.80 -5.57
C LEU A 40 -7.70 6.05 -7.01
N SER A 41 -7.78 5.03 -7.83
CA SER A 41 -7.65 5.11 -9.28
C SER A 41 -8.67 4.20 -9.96
N LYS A 42 -8.79 4.31 -11.29
CA LYS A 42 -9.61 3.36 -12.06
C LYS A 42 -9.15 1.91 -11.91
N ASN A 43 -7.88 1.71 -11.52
CA ASN A 43 -7.25 0.39 -11.40
C ASN A 43 -7.25 -0.15 -9.98
N GLY A 44 -7.84 0.57 -9.00
CA GLY A 44 -8.01 0.07 -7.64
C GLY A 44 -7.80 1.09 -6.51
N ILE A 45 -7.46 0.57 -5.34
CA ILE A 45 -7.29 1.29 -4.09
C ILE A 45 -5.97 0.94 -3.42
N ASN A 46 -5.34 1.93 -2.78
CA ASN A 46 -4.21 1.75 -1.87
C ASN A 46 -4.38 2.66 -0.67
N PHE A 47 -4.15 2.16 0.54
CA PHE A 47 -4.33 2.95 1.74
C PHE A 47 -3.35 2.63 2.86
N PHE A 48 -3.07 3.68 3.64
CA PHE A 48 -2.34 3.63 4.91
C PHE A 48 -3.14 4.47 5.89
N LEU A 49 -3.69 3.84 6.93
CA LEU A 49 -4.55 4.51 7.92
C LEU A 49 -4.12 4.15 9.34
N ALA A 50 -4.38 5.07 10.25
CA ALA A 50 -4.16 4.88 11.67
C ALA A 50 -5.29 5.48 12.50
N GLY A 51 -5.65 4.78 13.56
CA GLY A 51 -6.70 5.19 14.48
C GLY A 51 -6.93 4.21 15.62
N SER A 52 -8.06 4.37 16.32
CA SER A 52 -8.47 3.41 17.33
C SER A 52 -8.86 2.07 16.68
N GLN A 53 -8.80 0.97 17.43
CA GLN A 53 -9.27 -0.34 16.95
C GLN A 53 -10.70 -0.24 16.40
N LYS A 54 -11.59 0.40 17.14
CA LYS A 54 -12.99 0.60 16.74
C LYS A 54 -13.10 1.35 15.40
N SER A 55 -12.32 2.41 15.21
CA SER A 55 -12.33 3.20 13.97
C SER A 55 -11.83 2.37 12.78
N ILE A 56 -10.81 1.56 12.99
CA ILE A 56 -10.29 0.64 11.97
C ILE A 56 -11.34 -0.42 11.61
N ASP A 57 -11.98 -1.02 12.61
CA ASP A 57 -13.01 -2.06 12.37
C ASP A 57 -14.19 -1.51 11.57
N THR A 58 -14.63 -0.28 11.85
CA THR A 58 -15.69 0.37 11.06
C THR A 58 -15.26 0.67 9.63
N PHE A 59 -14.01 1.04 9.41
CA PHE A 59 -13.46 1.26 8.07
C PHE A 59 -13.37 -0.06 7.28
N LEU A 60 -12.91 -1.14 7.89
CA LEU A 60 -12.88 -2.45 7.25
C LEU A 60 -14.30 -2.95 6.93
N SER A 61 -15.26 -2.68 7.80
CA SER A 61 -16.67 -2.98 7.54
C SER A 61 -17.22 -2.17 6.35
N LEU A 62 -16.81 -0.89 6.22
CA LEU A 62 -17.16 -0.06 5.06
C LEU A 62 -16.64 -0.66 3.75
N LEU A 63 -15.38 -1.12 3.74
CA LEU A 63 -14.77 -1.74 2.56
C LEU A 63 -15.46 -3.07 2.21
N ASN A 64 -15.70 -3.92 3.21
CA ASN A 64 -16.35 -5.22 3.02
C ASN A 64 -17.81 -5.10 2.56
N GLY A 65 -18.45 -3.96 2.79
CA GLY A 65 -19.77 -3.64 2.27
C GLY A 65 -19.82 -3.37 0.75
N ASP A 66 -18.66 -3.19 0.11
CA ASP A 66 -18.55 -3.07 -1.33
C ASP A 66 -17.87 -4.33 -1.90
N PRO A 67 -18.57 -5.14 -2.71
CA PRO A 67 -18.00 -6.39 -3.24
C PRO A 67 -16.67 -6.21 -3.99
N ARG A 68 -16.43 -5.03 -4.58
CA ARG A 68 -15.20 -4.71 -5.27
C ARG A 68 -14.02 -4.55 -4.29
N LEU A 69 -14.30 -4.08 -3.07
CA LEU A 69 -13.31 -3.74 -2.04
C LEU A 69 -13.27 -4.76 -0.90
N SER A 70 -14.06 -5.82 -0.99
CA SER A 70 -14.00 -6.93 -0.03
C SER A 70 -12.69 -7.72 -0.17
N GLU A 71 -12.30 -8.43 0.90
CA GLU A 71 -11.15 -9.35 0.90
C GLU A 71 -9.81 -8.72 0.53
N ILE A 72 -9.61 -7.44 0.87
CA ILE A 72 -8.30 -6.80 0.71
C ILE A 72 -7.34 -7.39 1.76
N PRO A 73 -6.16 -7.88 1.37
CA PRO A 73 -5.14 -8.28 2.33
C PRO A 73 -4.69 -7.09 3.17
N ILE A 74 -4.89 -7.15 4.48
CA ILE A 74 -4.58 -6.06 5.40
C ILE A 74 -3.32 -6.40 6.19
N LYS A 75 -2.35 -5.49 6.18
CA LYS A 75 -1.20 -5.53 7.08
C LYS A 75 -1.50 -4.66 8.29
N PHE A 76 -1.31 -5.22 9.48
CA PHE A 76 -1.52 -4.52 10.76
C PHE A 76 -0.17 -4.22 11.42
N SER A 77 -0.09 -3.05 12.04
CA SER A 77 0.98 -2.69 12.98
C SER A 77 0.43 -1.79 14.08
N TYR A 78 1.22 -1.57 15.14
CA TYR A 78 0.77 -0.82 16.30
C TYR A 78 1.83 0.20 16.70
N THR A 79 1.38 1.41 17.04
CA THR A 79 2.24 2.49 17.53
C THR A 79 1.66 3.09 18.81
N GLU A 80 2.50 3.75 19.61
CA GLU A 80 2.06 4.46 20.81
C GLU A 80 1.50 5.85 20.51
N TYR A 81 1.74 6.36 19.30
CA TYR A 81 1.31 7.68 18.84
C TYR A 81 0.70 7.61 17.46
N GLN A 82 -0.10 8.62 17.12
CA GLN A 82 -0.69 8.77 15.79
C GLN A 82 0.39 9.20 14.77
N PRO A 83 0.78 8.35 13.82
CA PRO A 83 1.87 8.64 12.87
C PRO A 83 1.48 9.64 11.78
N PHE A 84 0.18 9.86 11.55
CA PHE A 84 -0.30 10.74 10.50
C PHE A 84 -0.87 12.04 11.06
N ARG A 85 -0.57 13.15 10.41
CA ARG A 85 -1.07 14.47 10.81
C ARG A 85 -2.52 14.71 10.40
N ARG A 86 -2.92 14.21 9.23
CA ARG A 86 -4.23 14.49 8.62
C ARG A 86 -4.75 13.30 7.82
N MET A 87 -6.05 13.33 7.48
CA MET A 87 -6.67 12.40 6.55
C MET A 87 -6.62 12.94 5.13
N LEU A 88 -6.19 12.12 4.17
CA LEU A 88 -6.14 12.45 2.75
C LEU A 88 -6.78 11.35 1.91
N VAL A 89 -7.74 11.71 1.07
CA VAL A 89 -8.26 10.81 0.03
C VAL A 89 -8.03 11.46 -1.33
N LYS A 90 -7.14 10.86 -2.12
CA LYS A 90 -6.70 11.39 -3.42
C LYS A 90 -7.11 10.48 -4.56
N LYS A 91 -7.54 11.08 -5.67
CA LYS A 91 -7.65 10.40 -6.96
C LYS A 91 -6.31 10.46 -7.67
N LYS A 92 -5.88 9.35 -8.24
CA LYS A 92 -4.69 9.21 -9.07
C LYS A 92 -5.10 8.65 -10.44
N LYS A 93 -4.34 8.95 -11.47
CA LYS A 93 -4.52 8.28 -12.78
C LYS A 93 -4.21 6.78 -12.65
N GLU A 94 -3.12 6.47 -11.95
CA GLU A 94 -2.63 5.12 -11.68
C GLU A 94 -2.34 4.96 -10.20
N ILE A 95 -2.52 3.76 -9.65
CA ILE A 95 -2.11 3.45 -8.25
C ILE A 95 -0.59 3.37 -8.18
N ILE A 96 0.02 2.71 -9.14
CA ILE A 96 1.47 2.65 -9.35
C ILE A 96 1.75 3.47 -10.60
N SER A 97 2.49 4.57 -10.44
CA SER A 97 2.82 5.46 -11.56
C SER A 97 3.90 4.82 -12.43
N LEU A 98 3.49 3.95 -13.34
CA LEU A 98 4.37 3.32 -14.33
C LEU A 98 4.46 4.17 -15.61
N GLY A 99 3.42 4.99 -15.89
CA GLY A 99 3.36 5.81 -17.10
C GLY A 99 3.27 5.01 -18.40
N MET A 100 2.86 3.76 -18.33
CA MET A 100 2.76 2.84 -19.45
C MET A 100 1.35 2.25 -19.48
N ASP A 101 0.54 2.72 -20.41
CA ASP A 101 -0.86 2.28 -20.57
C ASP A 101 -1.00 0.79 -20.95
N GLU A 102 0.08 0.21 -21.48
CA GLU A 102 0.15 -1.20 -21.87
C GLU A 102 0.24 -2.16 -20.67
N ILE A 103 0.74 -1.67 -19.52
CA ILE A 103 0.86 -2.48 -18.31
C ILE A 103 -0.46 -2.44 -17.54
N GLN A 104 -1.17 -3.56 -17.54
CA GLN A 104 -2.45 -3.72 -16.86
C GLN A 104 -2.30 -4.66 -15.65
N PRO A 105 -2.06 -4.13 -14.43
CA PRO A 105 -1.87 -4.96 -13.23
C PRO A 105 -3.08 -5.84 -12.91
N LEU A 106 -4.27 -5.48 -13.39
CA LEU A 106 -5.49 -6.29 -13.27
C LEU A 106 -5.43 -7.60 -14.08
N LYS A 107 -4.62 -7.64 -15.15
CA LYS A 107 -4.51 -8.83 -16.00
C LYS A 107 -3.37 -9.74 -15.60
N PHE A 108 -2.27 -9.16 -15.15
CA PHE A 108 -1.07 -9.92 -14.79
C PHE A 108 -0.24 -9.16 -13.75
N THR A 109 0.08 -9.84 -12.66
CA THR A 109 1.14 -9.48 -11.72
C THR A 109 2.14 -10.62 -11.67
N GLY A 110 3.43 -10.29 -11.51
CA GLY A 110 4.46 -11.31 -11.34
C GLY A 110 4.17 -12.22 -10.13
N PRO A 111 4.63 -13.46 -10.15
CA PRO A 111 4.46 -14.36 -9.01
C PRO A 111 5.15 -13.81 -7.77
N HIS A 112 4.52 -14.01 -6.61
CA HIS A 112 5.14 -13.70 -5.33
C HIS A 112 5.97 -14.89 -4.88
N ILE A 113 7.14 -14.60 -4.33
CA ILE A 113 7.99 -15.58 -3.63
C ILE A 113 8.05 -15.23 -2.16
N THR A 114 8.25 -16.23 -1.31
CA THR A 114 8.43 -16.03 0.13
C THR A 114 9.83 -15.47 0.43
N THR A 115 10.01 -14.95 1.64
CA THR A 115 11.34 -14.50 2.12
C THR A 115 12.34 -15.65 2.18
N GLU A 116 11.87 -16.83 2.52
CA GLU A 116 12.67 -18.06 2.58
C GLU A 116 13.14 -18.49 1.18
N GLU A 117 12.22 -18.52 0.21
CA GLU A 117 12.54 -18.81 -1.19
C GLU A 117 13.51 -17.78 -1.77
N PHE A 118 13.32 -16.50 -1.49
CA PHE A 118 14.21 -15.44 -1.95
C PHE A 118 15.62 -15.63 -1.36
N LYS A 119 15.69 -15.90 -0.04
CA LYS A 119 16.98 -16.18 0.62
C LYS A 119 17.68 -17.39 0.00
N ASP A 120 16.96 -18.45 -0.25
CA ASP A 120 17.48 -19.68 -0.84
C ASP A 120 18.05 -19.45 -2.26
N MET A 121 17.37 -18.63 -3.06
CA MET A 121 17.86 -18.22 -4.39
C MET A 121 19.18 -17.44 -4.29
N LEU A 122 19.33 -16.57 -3.28
CA LEU A 122 20.56 -15.83 -3.04
C LEU A 122 21.69 -16.76 -2.56
N ASP A 123 21.41 -17.62 -1.60
CA ASP A 123 22.40 -18.52 -1.00
C ASP A 123 22.93 -19.54 -2.02
N ARG A 124 22.11 -19.98 -2.97
CA ARG A 124 22.51 -20.88 -4.07
C ARG A 124 23.21 -20.17 -5.23
N GLY A 125 23.28 -18.86 -5.21
CA GLY A 125 23.85 -18.10 -6.31
C GLY A 125 23.06 -18.25 -7.62
N SER A 126 21.72 -18.30 -7.53
CA SER A 126 20.85 -18.38 -8.69
C SER A 126 21.08 -17.21 -9.64
N ASP A 127 21.01 -17.43 -10.94
CA ASP A 127 21.11 -16.38 -11.95
C ASP A 127 19.83 -15.51 -11.95
N VAL A 128 19.77 -14.57 -11.02
CA VAL A 128 18.64 -13.66 -10.84
C VAL A 128 19.10 -12.23 -10.82
N VAL A 129 18.29 -11.34 -11.39
CA VAL A 129 18.50 -9.88 -11.31
C VAL A 129 17.60 -9.33 -10.21
N ILE A 130 18.19 -8.71 -9.20
CA ILE A 130 17.46 -8.07 -8.12
C ILE A 130 17.30 -6.58 -8.44
N LEU A 131 16.05 -6.14 -8.55
CA LEU A 131 15.71 -4.73 -8.69
C LEU A 131 15.06 -4.21 -7.40
N ASP A 132 15.81 -3.41 -6.64
CA ASP A 132 15.25 -2.68 -5.51
C ASP A 132 14.61 -1.38 -5.99
N THR A 133 13.29 -1.28 -5.84
CA THR A 133 12.50 -0.12 -6.28
C THR A 133 12.29 0.92 -5.18
N ARG A 134 12.86 0.71 -3.98
CA ARG A 134 12.77 1.66 -2.86
C ARG A 134 13.61 2.90 -3.10
N ASN A 135 13.30 3.98 -2.38
CA ASN A 135 14.11 5.19 -2.39
C ASN A 135 15.41 5.00 -1.57
N ILE A 136 16.45 5.76 -1.88
CA ILE A 136 17.76 5.67 -1.21
C ILE A 136 17.63 5.84 0.30
N TYR A 137 16.79 6.77 0.78
CA TYR A 137 16.59 6.98 2.22
C TYR A 137 15.89 5.79 2.90
N GLU A 138 15.06 5.04 2.19
CA GLU A 138 14.41 3.82 2.70
C GLU A 138 15.42 2.67 2.79
N THR A 139 16.33 2.58 1.82
CA THR A 139 17.39 1.56 1.83
C THR A 139 18.46 1.85 2.88
N SER A 140 18.80 3.13 3.10
CA SER A 140 19.79 3.52 4.10
C SER A 140 19.34 3.28 5.55
N CYS A 141 18.05 3.16 5.81
CA CYS A 141 17.51 2.81 7.12
C CYS A 141 17.61 1.31 7.46
N LEU A 142 18.00 0.48 6.50
CA LEU A 142 18.13 -0.96 6.70
C LEU A 142 19.59 -1.35 6.89
N LEU A 143 19.84 -2.27 7.81
CA LEU A 143 21.17 -2.83 8.07
C LEU A 143 21.73 -3.61 6.87
N TYR A 144 20.91 -3.92 5.89
CA TYR A 144 21.28 -4.65 4.68
C TYR A 144 20.91 -3.85 3.45
N THR A 145 21.92 -3.40 2.69
CA THR A 145 21.77 -2.75 1.40
C THR A 145 22.32 -3.64 0.31
N SER A 146 21.50 -4.08 -0.63
CA SER A 146 21.98 -4.60 -1.89
C SER A 146 22.28 -3.42 -2.83
N PRO A 147 23.35 -3.47 -3.64
CA PRO A 147 23.63 -2.41 -4.60
C PRO A 147 22.48 -2.29 -5.60
N SER A 148 21.79 -1.14 -5.59
CA SER A 148 20.72 -0.85 -6.53
C SER A 148 21.30 -0.37 -7.86
N PRO A 149 20.70 -0.73 -8.99
CA PRO A 149 21.08 -0.13 -10.30
C PRO A 149 20.97 1.39 -10.32
N ARG A 150 20.19 2.01 -9.44
CA ARG A 150 20.10 3.47 -9.27
C ARG A 150 21.35 4.07 -8.66
N ASP A 151 22.02 3.35 -7.78
CA ASP A 151 23.23 3.84 -7.09
C ASP A 151 24.44 3.94 -8.03
N LYS A 152 24.43 3.19 -9.14
CA LYS A 152 25.50 3.22 -10.16
C LYS A 152 25.45 4.43 -11.09
N ARG A 153 24.39 5.25 -11.04
CA ARG A 153 24.24 6.45 -11.91
C ARG A 153 24.72 7.75 -11.27
N GLN A 154 25.23 7.71 -10.05
CA GLN A 154 25.70 8.90 -9.30
C GLN A 154 27.23 8.94 -9.10
N SER A 155 27.97 8.12 -9.82
CA SER A 155 29.43 8.16 -9.84
C SER A 155 29.98 8.74 -11.15
#